data_ea4bbcb7a9f9ec5c1b23ecef80bfba4b
#
_entry.id   ea4bbcb7a9f9ec5c1b23ecef80bfba4b
#
_cell.length_a   1.000
_cell.length_b   1.000
_cell.length_c   1.000
_cell.angle_alpha   90.00
_cell.angle_beta   90.00
_cell.angle_gamma   90.00
#
_symmetry.space_group_name_H-M   'P 1'
#
loop_
_entity.id
_entity.type
_entity.pdbx_description
1 polymer ?
#
loop_
_entity_poly.entity_id
_entity_poly.type
_entity_poly.pdbx_seq_one_letter_code
_entity_poly.pdbx_strand_id
1 'polypeptide(L)'
;MTNYEIWQAVLAEFELTLSKANFTTWFRNTGISSYDQGRILVCVPNTFTKSWLEKKYHTDLVKTIERVTGKPVKRVEYRVENIKNVTEKECITENTPAVFTQKQPAPRSTGPKNSLLLQFGLNPKYTFSSFIVGKENELAHAAAQAVASKPGDTYNPLFIYGDVGLGKTHLLQAIGQAMLAKNPQTKILYVSSEKFTNEFVTAVKEGKAKEFKHRYRTVDLLLIDDIQFIGGKEQTQEEFFHTFNELHQQGRQVVMTSDRKPKAIPALEARLRSRFEWGMIADISVPNMETRSAILQAKCQEKGFSLSENLINIIAVSIESNVRELEGALNKIIAIHQLKNTPTTEESVREILVGFAAQHAKPKATPSKILDAAAKYFELSKEDLLGKSREKKISYP
;
A
#
# COMPACT_ATOMS: atom_id res chain seq x y z
N MET A 1 14.03 19.75 30.32
CA MET A 1 13.33 18.92 29.32
C MET A 1 14.06 17.60 29.19
N THR A 2 13.35 16.50 29.28
CA THR A 2 13.88 15.15 29.00
C THR A 2 14.13 14.96 27.50
N ASN A 3 14.97 14.00 27.14
CA ASN A 3 15.22 13.65 25.72
C ASN A 3 13.91 13.36 24.96
N TYR A 4 12.96 12.74 25.66
CA TYR A 4 11.63 12.44 25.12
C TYR A 4 10.82 13.72 24.84
N GLU A 5 10.76 14.66 25.80
CA GLU A 5 10.03 15.94 25.64
C GLU A 5 10.62 16.79 24.51
N ILE A 6 11.96 16.87 24.41
CA ILE A 6 12.64 17.57 23.33
C ILE A 6 12.22 16.97 21.99
N TRP A 7 12.23 15.64 21.86
CA TRP A 7 11.90 14.99 20.61
C TRP A 7 10.43 15.12 20.23
N GLN A 8 9.51 15.06 21.20
CA GLN A 8 8.09 15.31 20.96
C GLN A 8 7.83 16.75 20.44
N ALA A 9 8.52 17.73 21.01
CA ALA A 9 8.42 19.10 20.52
C ALA A 9 8.97 19.27 19.09
N VAL A 10 10.09 18.61 18.77
CA VAL A 10 10.66 18.57 17.42
C VAL A 10 9.71 17.88 16.45
N LEU A 11 9.14 16.75 16.82
CA LEU A 11 8.17 16.02 15.99
C LEU A 11 6.92 16.86 15.73
N ALA A 12 6.38 17.56 16.74
CA ALA A 12 5.22 18.42 16.58
C ALA A 12 5.46 19.54 15.56
N GLU A 13 6.67 20.10 15.53
CA GLU A 13 7.03 21.15 14.57
C GLU A 13 7.19 20.60 13.15
N PHE A 14 7.77 19.41 13.01
CA PHE A 14 7.86 18.74 11.70
C PHE A 14 6.49 18.27 11.21
N GLU A 15 5.58 17.90 12.08
CA GLU A 15 4.20 17.52 11.71
C GLU A 15 3.42 18.71 11.12
N LEU A 16 3.72 19.95 11.56
CA LEU A 16 3.13 21.16 11.01
C LEU A 16 3.75 21.61 9.67
N THR A 17 5.03 21.28 9.43
CA THR A 17 5.79 21.77 8.26
C THR A 17 5.84 20.73 7.12
N LEU A 18 5.76 19.45 7.44
CA LEU A 18 5.81 18.37 6.46
C LEU A 18 4.41 17.88 6.09
N SER A 19 4.29 17.30 4.89
CA SER A 19 3.09 16.54 4.59
C SER A 19 2.97 15.36 5.56
N LYS A 20 1.75 15.00 5.93
CA LYS A 20 1.47 13.90 6.86
C LYS A 20 2.10 12.58 6.42
N ALA A 21 2.19 12.36 5.10
CA ALA A 21 2.87 11.22 4.50
C ALA A 21 4.37 11.19 4.83
N ASN A 22 5.08 12.29 4.56
CA ASN A 22 6.52 12.40 4.82
C ASN A 22 6.81 12.30 6.32
N PHE A 23 6.01 12.94 7.16
CA PHE A 23 6.16 12.84 8.61
C PHE A 23 6.00 11.39 9.09
N THR A 24 4.92 10.71 8.66
CA THR A 24 4.66 9.31 9.06
C THR A 24 5.75 8.35 8.59
N THR A 25 6.27 8.57 7.38
CA THR A 25 7.28 7.68 6.79
C THR A 25 8.66 7.86 7.41
N TRP A 26 9.07 9.11 7.70
CA TRP A 26 10.45 9.42 8.06
C TRP A 26 10.68 9.72 9.54
N PHE A 27 9.68 10.23 10.25
CA PHE A 27 9.83 10.72 11.62
C PHE A 27 9.12 9.90 12.69
N ARG A 28 8.02 9.19 12.35
CA ARG A 28 7.16 8.51 13.33
C ARG A 28 7.88 7.52 14.25
N ASN A 29 8.92 6.84 13.74
CA ASN A 29 9.66 5.82 14.47
C ASN A 29 11.10 6.28 14.76
N THR A 30 11.29 7.56 15.07
CA THR A 30 12.57 8.15 15.42
C THR A 30 12.53 8.73 16.82
N GLY A 31 13.71 8.88 17.47
CA GLY A 31 13.80 9.38 18.83
C GLY A 31 15.20 9.91 19.14
N ILE A 32 15.36 10.66 20.24
CA ILE A 32 16.67 11.04 20.78
C ILE A 32 17.08 10.01 21.85
N SER A 33 18.24 9.38 21.68
CA SER A 33 18.85 8.49 22.67
C SER A 33 19.65 9.27 23.71
N SER A 34 20.41 10.28 23.28
CA SER A 34 21.18 11.12 24.19
C SER A 34 21.28 12.56 23.67
N TYR A 35 21.23 13.51 24.63
CA TYR A 35 21.49 14.93 24.40
C TYR A 35 22.46 15.41 25.48
N ASP A 36 23.71 15.67 25.11
CA ASP A 36 24.75 16.13 26.02
C ASP A 36 25.63 17.18 25.35
N GLN A 37 25.82 18.32 26.04
CA GLN A 37 26.68 19.44 25.63
C GLN A 37 26.57 19.90 24.17
N GLY A 38 25.35 19.82 23.59
CA GLY A 38 25.08 20.17 22.19
C GLY A 38 25.36 19.04 21.18
N ARG A 39 25.70 17.83 21.65
CA ARG A 39 25.76 16.62 20.84
C ARG A 39 24.46 15.85 21.01
N ILE A 40 23.88 15.45 19.90
CA ILE A 40 22.58 14.77 19.87
C ILE A 40 22.74 13.47 19.12
N LEU A 41 22.26 12.39 19.73
CA LEU A 41 22.18 11.07 19.10
C LEU A 41 20.73 10.76 18.77
N VAL A 42 20.39 10.80 17.48
CA VAL A 42 19.06 10.50 16.95
C VAL A 42 19.01 9.00 16.62
N CYS A 43 18.08 8.28 17.23
CA CYS A 43 17.79 6.89 16.89
C CYS A 43 16.79 6.82 15.75
N VAL A 44 17.11 6.00 14.76
CA VAL A 44 16.33 5.78 13.55
C VAL A 44 16.12 4.28 13.31
N PRO A 45 14.99 3.86 12.71
CA PRO A 45 14.65 2.44 12.58
C PRO A 45 15.55 1.67 11.62
N ASN A 46 16.25 2.36 10.71
CA ASN A 46 17.07 1.71 9.66
C ASN A 46 18.09 2.67 9.03
N THR A 47 19.03 2.10 8.30
CA THR A 47 20.11 2.86 7.62
C THR A 47 19.63 3.84 6.55
N PHE A 48 18.50 3.58 5.97
CA PHE A 48 17.94 4.46 4.93
C PHE A 48 17.29 5.69 5.55
N THR A 49 16.46 5.53 6.57
CA THR A 49 15.95 6.66 7.34
C THR A 49 17.12 7.51 7.86
N LYS A 50 18.23 6.85 8.27
CA LYS A 50 19.47 7.55 8.62
C LYS A 50 19.97 8.40 7.46
N SER A 51 20.29 7.79 6.33
CA SER A 51 20.82 8.49 5.14
C SER A 51 19.88 9.60 4.64
N TRP A 52 18.58 9.35 4.69
CA TRP A 52 17.57 10.29 4.24
C TRP A 52 17.47 11.51 5.15
N LEU A 53 17.45 11.30 6.47
CA LEU A 53 17.46 12.39 7.45
C LEU A 53 18.78 13.18 7.38
N GLU A 54 19.92 12.50 7.20
CA GLU A 54 21.22 13.12 7.03
C GLU A 54 21.29 14.03 5.78
N LYS A 55 20.76 13.57 4.64
CA LYS A 55 20.87 14.29 3.36
C LYS A 55 19.82 15.38 3.19
N LYS A 56 18.56 15.11 3.59
CA LYS A 56 17.44 15.98 3.25
C LYS A 56 16.96 16.85 4.40
N TYR A 57 16.95 16.33 5.61
CA TYR A 57 16.35 17.00 6.75
C TYR A 57 17.35 17.42 7.84
N HIS A 58 18.64 17.16 7.66
CA HIS A 58 19.67 17.46 8.67
C HIS A 58 19.67 18.94 9.09
N THR A 59 19.67 19.85 8.11
CA THR A 59 19.71 21.29 8.37
C THR A 59 18.46 21.78 9.09
N ASP A 60 17.29 21.29 8.70
CA ASP A 60 16.01 21.65 9.31
C ASP A 60 15.90 21.04 10.72
N LEU A 61 16.39 19.81 10.91
CA LEU A 61 16.48 19.15 12.20
C LEU A 61 17.35 19.94 13.19
N VAL A 62 18.53 20.35 12.78
CA VAL A 62 19.42 21.16 13.62
C VAL A 62 18.74 22.46 14.05
N LYS A 63 18.17 23.22 13.10
CA LYS A 63 17.46 24.48 13.39
C LYS A 63 16.27 24.28 14.33
N THR A 64 15.49 23.23 14.13
CA THR A 64 14.31 22.94 14.95
C THR A 64 14.74 22.56 16.38
N ILE A 65 15.78 21.74 16.53
CA ILE A 65 16.29 21.36 17.84
C ILE A 65 16.88 22.57 18.57
N GLU A 66 17.63 23.45 17.89
CA GLU A 66 18.13 24.67 18.48
C GLU A 66 17.01 25.57 18.97
N ARG A 67 15.92 25.69 18.21
CA ARG A 67 14.75 26.47 18.59
C ARG A 67 14.02 25.90 19.81
N VAL A 68 13.84 24.57 19.83
CA VAL A 68 13.17 23.88 20.93
C VAL A 68 14.00 23.90 22.23
N THR A 69 15.32 23.72 22.11
CA THR A 69 16.21 23.64 23.29
C THR A 69 16.75 24.99 23.75
N GLY A 70 16.70 26.02 22.89
CA GLY A 70 17.32 27.34 23.15
C GLY A 70 18.85 27.28 23.23
N LYS A 71 19.49 26.21 22.80
CA LYS A 71 20.94 25.99 22.88
C LYS A 71 21.52 25.63 21.51
N PRO A 72 22.74 26.07 21.17
CA PRO A 72 23.38 25.75 19.91
C PRO A 72 23.69 24.23 19.82
N VAL A 73 23.38 23.64 18.68
CA VAL A 73 23.67 22.22 18.39
C VAL A 73 25.04 22.14 17.72
N LYS A 74 25.96 21.44 18.36
CA LYS A 74 27.34 21.24 17.85
C LYS A 74 27.42 20.10 16.84
N ARG A 75 26.67 19.03 17.09
CA ARG A 75 26.70 17.83 16.26
C ARG A 75 25.44 16.97 16.44
N VAL A 76 24.87 16.54 15.33
CA VAL A 76 23.79 15.53 15.30
C VAL A 76 24.36 14.25 14.69
N GLU A 77 24.29 13.17 15.41
CA GLU A 77 24.66 11.83 14.97
C GLU A 77 23.41 10.95 14.87
N TYR A 78 23.38 10.07 13.87
CA TYR A 78 22.26 9.17 13.66
C TYR A 78 22.70 7.73 13.88
N ARG A 79 21.97 6.99 14.73
CA ARG A 79 22.22 5.58 15.00
C ARG A 79 21.00 4.73 14.67
N VAL A 80 21.24 3.60 14.04
CA VAL A 80 20.18 2.63 13.75
C VAL A 80 19.91 1.80 14.99
N GLU A 81 18.83 2.13 15.72
CA GLU A 81 18.38 1.43 16.91
C GLU A 81 16.86 1.40 16.99
N ASN A 82 16.28 0.33 17.52
CA ASN A 82 14.84 0.20 17.68
C ASN A 82 14.39 0.95 18.95
N ILE A 83 13.49 1.91 18.84
CA ILE A 83 13.05 2.79 19.95
C ILE A 83 12.50 2.03 21.14
N LYS A 84 11.96 0.81 20.97
CA LYS A 84 11.50 -0.03 22.05
C LYS A 84 12.60 -0.39 23.07
N ASN A 85 13.88 -0.34 22.67
CA ASN A 85 15.02 -0.64 23.54
C ASN A 85 15.54 0.61 24.28
N VAL A 86 15.08 1.81 23.92
CA VAL A 86 15.55 3.07 24.53
C VAL A 86 14.70 3.44 25.75
N THR A 87 13.40 3.10 25.73
CA THR A 87 12.48 3.33 26.87
C THR A 87 12.68 2.35 28.04
N GLU A 88 13.30 1.19 27.79
CA GLU A 88 13.58 0.18 28.84
C GLU A 88 14.98 0.32 29.46
N LYS A 89 15.88 1.14 28.90
CA LYS A 89 17.25 1.30 29.40
C LYS A 89 17.44 2.35 30.49
N GLU A 90 16.40 3.07 30.88
CA GLU A 90 16.50 3.98 32.04
C GLU A 90 16.41 3.30 33.43
N CYS A 91 16.21 1.98 33.48
CA CYS A 91 16.22 1.20 34.72
C CYS A 91 17.03 -0.08 34.55
N ILE A 92 18.33 -0.03 34.60
CA ILE A 92 19.22 -1.11 35.11
C ILE A 92 20.65 -0.86 34.58
N THR A 93 21.52 -0.41 35.46
CA THR A 93 22.97 -0.60 35.40
C THR A 93 23.29 -2.00 35.90
N GLU A 94 23.95 -2.82 35.11
CA GLU A 94 25.09 -3.65 35.56
C GLU A 94 25.59 -4.59 34.43
N ASN A 95 26.91 -4.73 34.40
CA ASN A 95 27.73 -5.45 33.45
C ASN A 95 27.54 -6.97 33.47
N THR A 96 27.47 -7.58 32.27
CA THR A 96 28.15 -8.88 32.01
C THR A 96 28.25 -9.15 30.49
N PRO A 97 29.35 -9.74 29.96
CA PRO A 97 29.56 -9.93 28.55
C PRO A 97 28.80 -11.16 28.05
N ALA A 98 28.00 -10.96 26.98
CA ALA A 98 27.23 -12.03 26.37
C ALA A 98 28.01 -12.72 25.23
N VAL A 99 28.17 -14.02 25.41
CA VAL A 99 28.65 -15.02 24.46
C VAL A 99 27.71 -15.10 23.23
N PHE A 100 28.27 -15.01 22.04
CA PHE A 100 27.54 -15.20 20.79
C PHE A 100 27.14 -16.68 20.62
N THR A 101 25.84 -16.97 20.75
CA THR A 101 25.28 -18.23 20.31
C THR A 101 24.35 -17.96 19.13
N GLN A 102 24.70 -18.51 17.97
CA GLN A 102 23.86 -18.53 16.78
C GLN A 102 22.57 -19.33 17.07
N LYS A 103 21.43 -18.66 17.14
CA LYS A 103 20.13 -19.32 17.15
C LYS A 103 19.61 -19.46 15.72
N GLN A 104 19.46 -20.68 15.28
CA GLN A 104 18.68 -21.06 14.10
C GLN A 104 17.24 -20.55 14.23
N PRO A 105 16.59 -20.11 13.15
CA PRO A 105 15.20 -19.65 13.21
C PRO A 105 14.28 -20.84 13.48
N ALA A 106 13.68 -20.84 14.67
CA ALA A 106 12.59 -21.75 15.00
C ALA A 106 11.35 -21.49 14.12
N PRO A 107 10.52 -22.50 13.81
CA PRO A 107 9.30 -22.32 13.04
C PRO A 107 8.35 -21.36 13.76
N ARG A 108 7.90 -20.31 13.06
CA ARG A 108 7.00 -19.29 13.60
C ARG A 108 5.69 -19.93 14.04
N SER A 109 5.48 -20.08 15.33
CA SER A 109 4.18 -20.36 15.91
C SER A 109 3.22 -19.22 15.53
N THR A 110 2.17 -19.52 14.81
CA THR A 110 1.06 -18.60 14.54
C THR A 110 0.37 -18.32 15.87
N GLY A 111 0.65 -17.16 16.47
CA GLY A 111 -0.01 -16.76 17.71
C GLY A 111 -1.54 -16.64 17.50
N PRO A 112 -2.35 -16.69 18.56
CA PRO A 112 -3.81 -16.73 18.50
C PRO A 112 -4.44 -15.55 17.72
N LYS A 113 -3.75 -14.42 17.61
CA LYS A 113 -4.19 -13.27 16.78
C LYS A 113 -4.11 -13.57 15.27
N ASN A 114 -3.09 -14.29 14.81
CA ASN A 114 -2.95 -14.61 13.39
C ASN A 114 -3.97 -15.67 12.93
N SER A 115 -4.37 -16.60 13.81
CA SER A 115 -5.39 -17.59 13.49
C SER A 115 -6.77 -16.95 13.27
N LEU A 116 -7.11 -15.92 14.07
CA LEU A 116 -8.37 -15.18 13.91
C LEU A 116 -8.41 -14.42 12.57
N LEU A 117 -7.33 -13.74 12.19
CA LEU A 117 -7.25 -13.02 10.91
C LEU A 117 -7.42 -13.94 9.71
N LEU A 118 -6.76 -15.10 9.73
CA LEU A 118 -6.85 -16.10 8.67
C LEU A 118 -8.27 -16.69 8.56
N GLN A 119 -9.00 -16.81 9.67
CA GLN A 119 -10.40 -17.26 9.69
C GLN A 119 -11.32 -16.30 8.91
N PHE A 120 -11.04 -14.99 8.93
CA PHE A 120 -11.74 -13.99 8.13
C PHE A 120 -11.15 -13.78 6.72
N GLY A 121 -10.13 -14.57 6.33
CA GLY A 121 -9.45 -14.45 5.04
C GLY A 121 -8.54 -13.20 4.93
N LEU A 122 -8.18 -12.59 6.07
CA LEU A 122 -7.32 -11.40 6.11
C LEU A 122 -5.84 -11.81 6.20
N ASN A 123 -4.99 -11.20 5.38
CA ASN A 123 -3.55 -11.41 5.40
C ASN A 123 -2.92 -10.62 6.56
N PRO A 124 -2.27 -11.25 7.55
CA PRO A 124 -1.67 -10.56 8.70
C PRO A 124 -0.64 -9.48 8.36
N LYS A 125 -0.09 -9.51 7.15
CA LYS A 125 0.89 -8.53 6.67
C LYS A 125 0.27 -7.22 6.20
N TYR A 126 -1.02 -7.20 5.89
CA TYR A 126 -1.70 -6.02 5.34
C TYR A 126 -2.24 -5.14 6.46
N THR A 127 -1.35 -4.40 7.10
CA THR A 127 -1.66 -3.46 8.19
C THR A 127 -1.44 -2.01 7.74
N PHE A 128 -2.03 -1.06 8.45
CA PHE A 128 -1.72 0.37 8.23
C PHE A 128 -0.25 0.70 8.48
N SER A 129 0.41 0.02 9.43
CA SER A 129 1.82 0.26 9.75
C SER A 129 2.78 -0.27 8.68
N SER A 130 2.39 -1.26 7.90
CA SER A 130 3.18 -1.80 6.79
C SER A 130 2.87 -1.14 5.44
N PHE A 131 1.85 -0.28 5.39
CA PHE A 131 1.50 0.48 4.20
C PHE A 131 2.36 1.74 4.11
N ILE A 132 3.10 1.90 3.03
CA ILE A 132 3.94 3.08 2.80
C ILE A 132 3.08 4.20 2.21
N VAL A 133 3.02 5.32 2.93
CA VAL A 133 2.20 6.47 2.55
C VAL A 133 3.03 7.45 1.75
N GLY A 134 2.54 7.81 0.58
CA GLY A 134 3.07 8.85 -0.32
C GLY A 134 1.96 9.82 -0.72
N LYS A 135 2.30 10.87 -1.45
CA LYS A 135 1.30 11.86 -1.93
C LYS A 135 0.20 11.21 -2.77
N GLU A 136 0.54 10.15 -3.48
CA GLU A 136 -0.30 9.47 -4.45
C GLU A 136 -1.35 8.55 -3.81
N ASN A 137 -1.24 8.28 -2.49
CA ASN A 137 -2.15 7.38 -1.76
C ASN A 137 -2.57 7.93 -0.38
N GLU A 138 -2.15 9.15 -0.04
CA GLU A 138 -2.39 9.77 1.27
C GLU A 138 -3.88 9.89 1.59
N LEU A 139 -4.68 10.33 0.60
CA LEU A 139 -6.13 10.48 0.77
C LEU A 139 -6.81 9.13 1.04
N ALA A 140 -6.47 8.11 0.26
CA ALA A 140 -7.02 6.77 0.43
C ALA A 140 -6.63 6.16 1.79
N HIS A 141 -5.38 6.36 2.22
CA HIS A 141 -4.91 5.91 3.53
C HIS A 141 -5.63 6.63 4.67
N ALA A 142 -5.77 7.96 4.61
CA ALA A 142 -6.46 8.75 5.63
C ALA A 142 -7.95 8.38 5.72
N ALA A 143 -8.63 8.21 4.57
CA ALA A 143 -10.02 7.77 4.53
C ALA A 143 -10.19 6.36 5.14
N ALA A 144 -9.28 5.44 4.81
CA ALA A 144 -9.28 4.09 5.38
C ALA A 144 -9.09 4.09 6.90
N GLN A 145 -8.19 4.93 7.42
CA GLN A 145 -8.01 5.09 8.87
C GLN A 145 -9.24 5.71 9.56
N ALA A 146 -9.87 6.69 8.92
CA ALA A 146 -11.10 7.31 9.44
C ALA A 146 -12.23 6.29 9.56
N VAL A 147 -12.45 5.47 8.51
CA VAL A 147 -13.42 4.37 8.50
C VAL A 147 -13.12 3.34 9.59
N ALA A 148 -11.87 2.91 9.74
CA ALA A 148 -11.48 1.97 10.79
C ALA A 148 -11.66 2.56 12.21
N SER A 149 -11.64 3.89 12.31
CA SER A 149 -11.85 4.61 13.57
C SER A 149 -13.30 4.70 13.96
N LYS A 150 -14.17 5.07 13.01
CA LYS A 150 -15.62 5.29 13.19
C LYS A 150 -16.39 4.64 12.04
N PRO A 151 -16.53 3.30 12.06
CA PRO A 151 -17.24 2.58 11.01
C PRO A 151 -18.72 2.95 10.96
N GLY A 152 -19.25 3.05 9.76
CA GLY A 152 -20.67 3.38 9.50
C GLY A 152 -21.01 4.88 9.56
N ASP A 153 -20.14 5.70 10.15
CA ASP A 153 -20.41 7.12 10.43
C ASP A 153 -19.69 8.05 9.44
N THR A 154 -18.38 7.86 9.23
CA THR A 154 -17.58 8.87 8.55
C THR A 154 -17.67 8.81 7.02
N TYR A 155 -17.39 7.68 6.41
CA TYR A 155 -17.38 7.48 4.94
C TYR A 155 -18.02 6.12 4.63
N ASN A 156 -19.33 6.11 4.35
CA ASN A 156 -20.06 4.87 4.03
C ASN A 156 -20.90 5.04 2.77
N PRO A 157 -20.55 4.38 1.66
CA PRO A 157 -19.40 3.47 1.48
C PRO A 157 -18.06 4.20 1.34
N LEU A 158 -16.96 3.50 1.57
CA LEU A 158 -15.63 3.90 1.11
C LEU A 158 -15.31 3.14 -0.18
N PHE A 159 -15.04 3.88 -1.25
CA PHE A 159 -14.68 3.33 -2.56
C PHE A 159 -13.23 3.70 -2.89
N ILE A 160 -12.33 2.70 -2.90
CA ILE A 160 -10.91 2.89 -3.19
C ILE A 160 -10.65 2.40 -4.62
N TYR A 161 -10.13 3.27 -5.49
CA TYR A 161 -9.81 2.87 -6.86
C TYR A 161 -8.38 3.23 -7.24
N GLY A 162 -7.90 2.60 -8.33
CA GLY A 162 -6.57 2.83 -8.90
C GLY A 162 -6.12 1.62 -9.70
N ASP A 163 -5.09 1.76 -10.49
CA ASP A 163 -4.58 0.70 -11.35
C ASP A 163 -4.18 -0.56 -10.59
N VAL A 164 -3.96 -1.65 -11.31
CA VAL A 164 -3.59 -2.94 -10.73
C VAL A 164 -2.25 -2.85 -9.99
N GLY A 165 -2.18 -3.47 -8.81
CA GLY A 165 -0.91 -3.59 -8.06
C GLY A 165 -0.50 -2.36 -7.26
N LEU A 166 -1.39 -1.39 -7.00
CA LEU A 166 -1.08 -0.17 -6.24
C LEU A 166 -1.37 -0.26 -4.73
N GLY A 167 -1.85 -1.40 -4.22
CA GLY A 167 -2.07 -1.60 -2.79
C GLY A 167 -3.52 -1.43 -2.31
N LYS A 168 -4.52 -1.40 -3.21
CA LYS A 168 -5.96 -1.32 -2.86
C LYS A 168 -6.38 -2.41 -1.86
N THR A 169 -6.10 -3.67 -2.18
CA THR A 169 -6.37 -4.83 -1.32
C THR A 169 -5.67 -4.71 0.03
N HIS A 170 -4.47 -4.14 0.07
CA HIS A 170 -3.74 -3.89 1.32
C HIS A 170 -4.53 -2.95 2.23
N LEU A 171 -4.96 -1.78 1.74
CA LEU A 171 -5.76 -0.84 2.53
C LEU A 171 -7.11 -1.42 2.93
N LEU A 172 -7.78 -2.13 2.02
CA LEU A 172 -9.04 -2.80 2.29
C LEU A 172 -8.92 -3.75 3.50
N GLN A 173 -7.90 -4.59 3.50
CA GLN A 173 -7.67 -5.55 4.59
C GLN A 173 -7.11 -4.88 5.85
N ALA A 174 -6.35 -3.80 5.74
CA ALA A 174 -5.86 -3.03 6.89
C ALA A 174 -7.02 -2.44 7.72
N ILE A 175 -8.11 -2.00 7.07
CA ILE A 175 -9.34 -1.57 7.75
C ILE A 175 -9.89 -2.71 8.61
N GLY A 176 -10.07 -3.90 8.03
CA GLY A 176 -10.60 -5.06 8.74
C GLY A 176 -9.74 -5.44 9.94
N GLN A 177 -8.41 -5.49 9.76
CA GLN A 177 -7.48 -5.79 10.85
C GLN A 177 -7.53 -4.76 11.98
N ALA A 178 -7.60 -3.47 11.64
CA ALA A 178 -7.67 -2.40 12.63
C ALA A 178 -8.98 -2.46 13.45
N MET A 179 -10.10 -2.80 12.80
CA MET A 179 -11.39 -2.99 13.49
C MET A 179 -11.37 -4.21 14.41
N LEU A 180 -10.84 -5.36 13.97
CA LEU A 180 -10.67 -6.54 14.82
C LEU A 180 -9.72 -6.30 15.99
N ALA A 181 -8.67 -5.51 15.80
CA ALA A 181 -7.75 -5.14 16.87
C ALA A 181 -8.42 -4.31 17.97
N LYS A 182 -9.42 -3.47 17.60
CA LYS A 182 -10.22 -2.69 18.56
C LYS A 182 -11.32 -3.53 19.22
N ASN A 183 -12.03 -4.31 18.45
CA ASN A 183 -13.11 -5.17 18.92
C ASN A 183 -13.05 -6.55 18.22
N PRO A 184 -12.54 -7.59 18.89
CA PRO A 184 -12.44 -8.94 18.35
C PRO A 184 -13.79 -9.60 18.03
N GLN A 185 -14.90 -9.08 18.52
CA GLN A 185 -16.25 -9.59 18.24
C GLN A 185 -16.87 -9.02 16.96
N THR A 186 -16.17 -8.09 16.28
CA THR A 186 -16.66 -7.48 15.04
C THR A 186 -16.83 -8.55 13.96
N LYS A 187 -18.02 -8.62 13.38
CA LYS A 187 -18.32 -9.53 12.28
C LYS A 187 -17.84 -8.92 10.96
N ILE A 188 -16.73 -9.44 10.45
CA ILE A 188 -16.13 -8.98 9.19
C ILE A 188 -16.34 -10.04 8.12
N LEU A 189 -16.70 -9.60 6.93
CA LEU A 189 -16.71 -10.46 5.74
C LEU A 189 -15.84 -9.80 4.65
N TYR A 190 -14.72 -10.48 4.32
CA TYR A 190 -13.87 -10.13 3.19
C TYR A 190 -14.09 -11.11 2.04
N VAL A 191 -14.44 -10.60 0.88
CA VAL A 191 -14.65 -11.41 -0.34
C VAL A 191 -14.24 -10.61 -1.58
N SER A 192 -13.82 -11.32 -2.63
CA SER A 192 -13.76 -10.71 -3.97
C SER A 192 -15.18 -10.69 -4.59
N SER A 193 -15.43 -9.75 -5.48
CA SER A 193 -16.72 -9.68 -6.18
C SER A 193 -17.01 -10.95 -7.03
N GLU A 194 -15.97 -11.61 -7.51
CA GLU A 194 -16.13 -12.92 -8.19
C GLU A 194 -16.62 -13.99 -7.22
N LYS A 195 -16.06 -14.06 -6.00
CA LYS A 195 -16.49 -14.99 -4.97
C LYS A 195 -17.94 -14.70 -4.55
N PHE A 196 -18.31 -13.43 -4.36
CA PHE A 196 -19.68 -13.02 -4.10
C PHE A 196 -20.62 -13.53 -5.20
N THR A 197 -20.28 -13.34 -6.47
CA THR A 197 -21.05 -13.82 -7.61
C THR A 197 -21.21 -15.34 -7.59
N ASN A 198 -20.12 -16.08 -7.41
CA ASN A 198 -20.15 -17.54 -7.44
C ASN A 198 -20.96 -18.11 -6.26
N GLU A 199 -20.80 -17.56 -5.06
CA GLU A 199 -21.59 -17.96 -3.89
C GLU A 199 -23.08 -17.67 -4.08
N PHE A 200 -23.44 -16.51 -4.67
CA PHE A 200 -24.82 -16.17 -4.99
C PHE A 200 -25.43 -17.14 -5.99
N VAL A 201 -24.77 -17.39 -7.11
CA VAL A 201 -25.24 -18.32 -8.14
C VAL A 201 -25.44 -19.74 -7.57
N THR A 202 -24.50 -20.20 -6.76
CA THR A 202 -24.59 -21.51 -6.09
C THR A 202 -25.77 -21.54 -5.12
N ALA A 203 -25.92 -20.52 -4.29
CA ALA A 203 -27.03 -20.43 -3.32
C ALA A 203 -28.40 -20.41 -4.00
N VAL A 204 -28.54 -19.75 -5.15
CA VAL A 204 -29.79 -19.76 -5.92
C VAL A 204 -30.07 -21.16 -6.49
N LYS A 205 -29.06 -21.81 -7.07
CA LYS A 205 -29.20 -23.19 -7.61
C LYS A 205 -29.57 -24.23 -6.56
N GLU A 206 -29.04 -24.09 -5.34
CA GLU A 206 -29.28 -24.99 -4.23
C GLU A 206 -30.52 -24.63 -3.39
N GLY A 207 -31.25 -23.54 -3.71
CA GLY A 207 -32.38 -23.07 -2.90
C GLY A 207 -32.01 -22.47 -1.55
N LYS A 208 -30.71 -22.12 -1.35
CA LYS A 208 -30.14 -21.57 -0.09
C LYS A 208 -30.02 -20.05 -0.10
N ALA A 209 -30.79 -19.35 -0.91
CA ALA A 209 -30.73 -17.90 -1.03
C ALA A 209 -30.91 -17.15 0.32
N LYS A 210 -31.70 -17.72 1.25
CA LYS A 210 -31.89 -17.14 2.60
C LYS A 210 -30.59 -17.17 3.43
N GLU A 211 -29.83 -18.27 3.37
CA GLU A 211 -28.55 -18.41 4.09
C GLU A 211 -27.50 -17.43 3.54
N PHE A 212 -27.46 -17.30 2.21
CA PHE A 212 -26.60 -16.31 1.54
C PHE A 212 -26.91 -14.91 2.02
N LYS A 213 -28.19 -14.48 1.96
CA LYS A 213 -28.63 -13.17 2.43
C LYS A 213 -28.28 -12.94 3.89
N HIS A 214 -28.53 -13.91 4.75
CA HIS A 214 -28.17 -13.81 6.16
C HIS A 214 -26.67 -13.60 6.36
N ARG A 215 -25.83 -14.38 5.68
CA ARG A 215 -24.37 -14.29 5.78
C ARG A 215 -23.84 -12.91 5.39
N TYR A 216 -24.36 -12.32 4.30
CA TYR A 216 -23.85 -11.06 3.76
C TYR A 216 -24.47 -9.83 4.42
N ARG A 217 -25.68 -9.92 4.98
CA ARG A 217 -26.42 -8.79 5.52
C ARG A 217 -26.35 -8.62 7.04
N THR A 218 -25.69 -9.56 7.76
CA THR A 218 -25.56 -9.53 9.23
C THR A 218 -24.16 -9.17 9.71
N VAL A 219 -23.30 -8.68 8.83
CA VAL A 219 -21.93 -8.30 9.17
C VAL A 219 -21.84 -6.84 9.61
N ASP A 220 -20.84 -6.51 10.43
CA ASP A 220 -20.56 -5.14 10.85
C ASP A 220 -19.70 -4.41 9.83
N LEU A 221 -18.87 -5.16 9.09
CA LEU A 221 -18.01 -4.66 8.03
C LEU A 221 -18.02 -5.62 6.83
N LEU A 222 -18.42 -5.10 5.67
CA LEU A 222 -18.31 -5.79 4.39
C LEU A 222 -17.16 -5.20 3.58
N LEU A 223 -16.17 -6.03 3.26
CA LEU A 223 -15.01 -5.70 2.43
C LEU A 223 -15.13 -6.43 1.10
N ILE A 224 -15.34 -5.67 0.02
CA ILE A 224 -15.46 -6.23 -1.34
C ILE A 224 -14.25 -5.81 -2.16
N ASP A 225 -13.47 -6.79 -2.60
CA ASP A 225 -12.32 -6.56 -3.48
C ASP A 225 -12.72 -6.69 -4.94
N ASP A 226 -12.17 -5.81 -5.78
CA ASP A 226 -12.32 -5.80 -7.23
C ASP A 226 -13.79 -5.77 -7.71
N ILE A 227 -14.58 -4.79 -7.21
CA ILE A 227 -16.02 -4.68 -7.48
C ILE A 227 -16.36 -4.55 -8.97
N GLN A 228 -15.41 -4.14 -9.83
CA GLN A 228 -15.62 -4.02 -11.27
C GLN A 228 -16.08 -5.31 -11.95
N PHE A 229 -15.80 -6.48 -11.38
CA PHE A 229 -16.19 -7.78 -11.95
C PHE A 229 -17.68 -8.14 -11.77
N ILE A 230 -18.49 -7.32 -11.08
CA ILE A 230 -19.96 -7.48 -11.11
C ILE A 230 -20.59 -6.85 -12.38
N GLY A 231 -19.83 -6.03 -13.11
CA GLY A 231 -20.32 -5.41 -14.34
C GLY A 231 -20.86 -6.44 -15.34
N GLY A 232 -22.03 -6.15 -15.94
CA GLY A 232 -22.69 -7.04 -16.89
C GLY A 232 -23.39 -8.28 -16.29
N LYS A 233 -23.43 -8.43 -14.95
CA LYS A 233 -24.08 -9.55 -14.24
C LYS A 233 -25.33 -9.04 -13.52
N GLU A 234 -26.43 -8.82 -14.26
CA GLU A 234 -27.64 -8.16 -13.77
C GLU A 234 -28.16 -8.72 -12.44
N GLN A 235 -28.38 -10.03 -12.33
CA GLN A 235 -28.88 -10.65 -11.11
C GLN A 235 -27.94 -10.48 -9.92
N THR A 236 -26.62 -10.52 -10.16
CA THR A 236 -25.61 -10.29 -9.11
C THR A 236 -25.61 -8.82 -8.69
N GLN A 237 -25.76 -7.89 -9.61
CA GLN A 237 -25.86 -6.47 -9.31
C GLN A 237 -27.12 -6.17 -8.50
N GLU A 238 -28.24 -6.79 -8.82
CA GLU A 238 -29.49 -6.65 -8.06
C GLU A 238 -29.34 -7.15 -6.62
N GLU A 239 -28.81 -8.36 -6.42
CA GLU A 239 -28.57 -8.90 -5.07
C GLU A 239 -27.57 -8.06 -4.27
N PHE A 240 -26.51 -7.58 -4.94
CA PHE A 240 -25.52 -6.70 -4.31
C PHE A 240 -26.17 -5.36 -3.91
N PHE A 241 -27.02 -4.79 -4.75
CA PHE A 241 -27.77 -3.56 -4.43
C PHE A 241 -28.63 -3.71 -3.17
N HIS A 242 -29.35 -4.82 -3.05
CA HIS A 242 -30.15 -5.12 -1.85
C HIS A 242 -29.27 -5.34 -0.62
N THR A 243 -28.17 -6.05 -0.76
CA THR A 243 -27.20 -6.28 0.33
C THR A 243 -26.59 -4.97 0.81
N PHE A 244 -26.17 -4.11 -0.13
CA PHE A 244 -25.63 -2.80 0.17
C PHE A 244 -26.64 -1.93 0.93
N ASN A 245 -27.87 -1.82 0.43
CA ASN A 245 -28.90 -0.99 1.06
C ASN A 245 -29.23 -1.47 2.48
N GLU A 246 -29.35 -2.77 2.70
CA GLU A 246 -29.60 -3.36 4.02
C GLU A 246 -28.49 -3.00 5.01
N LEU A 247 -27.22 -3.20 4.63
CA LEU A 247 -26.09 -2.85 5.48
C LEU A 247 -26.02 -1.35 5.76
N HIS A 248 -26.19 -0.53 4.73
CA HIS A 248 -26.16 0.92 4.87
C HIS A 248 -27.27 1.47 5.78
N GLN A 249 -28.48 0.96 5.65
CA GLN A 249 -29.61 1.34 6.52
C GLN A 249 -29.39 0.97 7.99
N GLN A 250 -28.66 -0.12 8.24
CA GLN A 250 -28.29 -0.55 9.58
C GLN A 250 -27.04 0.18 10.12
N GLY A 251 -26.50 1.17 9.40
CA GLY A 251 -25.26 1.85 9.79
C GLY A 251 -24.01 0.94 9.73
N ARG A 252 -24.07 -0.18 9.00
CA ARG A 252 -22.93 -1.09 8.82
C ARG A 252 -22.00 -0.58 7.75
N GLN A 253 -20.70 -0.75 7.96
CA GLN A 253 -19.69 -0.24 7.04
C GLN A 253 -19.53 -1.12 5.81
N VAL A 254 -19.51 -0.48 4.64
CA VAL A 254 -19.15 -1.11 3.37
C VAL A 254 -17.89 -0.44 2.81
N VAL A 255 -16.89 -1.24 2.42
CA VAL A 255 -15.68 -0.76 1.75
C VAL A 255 -15.47 -1.58 0.49
N MET A 256 -15.18 -0.90 -0.61
CA MET A 256 -15.01 -1.53 -1.92
C MET A 256 -13.72 -1.07 -2.58
N THR A 257 -13.09 -1.97 -3.34
CA THR A 257 -11.99 -1.61 -4.23
C THR A 257 -12.35 -1.81 -5.70
N SER A 258 -11.71 -1.08 -6.58
CA SER A 258 -11.85 -1.20 -8.04
C SER A 258 -10.57 -0.83 -8.77
N ASP A 259 -10.40 -1.33 -9.99
CA ASP A 259 -9.33 -0.88 -10.89
C ASP A 259 -9.66 0.48 -11.56
N ARG A 260 -10.92 0.96 -11.46
CA ARG A 260 -11.42 2.19 -12.09
C ARG A 260 -12.53 2.86 -11.29
N LYS A 261 -12.82 4.12 -11.64
CA LYS A 261 -13.92 4.91 -11.04
C LYS A 261 -15.27 4.23 -11.29
N PRO A 262 -16.28 4.44 -10.41
CA PRO A 262 -17.62 3.88 -10.61
C PRO A 262 -18.22 4.17 -12.00
N LYS A 263 -18.04 5.39 -12.52
CA LYS A 263 -18.50 5.80 -13.85
C LYS A 263 -17.84 5.06 -15.02
N ALA A 264 -16.64 4.52 -14.80
CA ALA A 264 -15.86 3.82 -15.80
C ALA A 264 -16.03 2.29 -15.75
N ILE A 265 -16.82 1.75 -14.82
CA ILE A 265 -17.12 0.32 -14.76
C ILE A 265 -18.12 -0.02 -15.87
N PRO A 266 -17.74 -0.88 -16.85
CA PRO A 266 -18.64 -1.24 -17.93
C PRO A 266 -19.89 -1.96 -17.45
N ALA A 267 -21.03 -1.68 -18.04
CA ALA A 267 -22.32 -2.31 -17.74
C ALA A 267 -22.69 -2.33 -16.25
N LEU A 268 -22.28 -1.31 -15.49
CA LEU A 268 -22.71 -1.09 -14.13
C LEU A 268 -24.04 -0.31 -14.13
N GLU A 269 -25.04 -0.84 -13.46
CA GLU A 269 -26.35 -0.21 -13.32
C GLU A 269 -26.28 1.18 -12.66
N ALA A 270 -27.08 2.13 -13.15
CA ALA A 270 -27.09 3.51 -12.66
C ALA A 270 -27.38 3.61 -11.16
N ARG A 271 -28.27 2.74 -10.65
CA ARG A 271 -28.60 2.69 -9.19
C ARG A 271 -27.41 2.29 -8.33
N LEU A 272 -26.58 1.31 -8.74
CA LEU A 272 -25.37 0.92 -8.02
C LEU A 272 -24.29 1.99 -8.14
N ARG A 273 -24.11 2.56 -9.32
CA ARG A 273 -23.15 3.66 -9.52
C ARG A 273 -23.45 4.82 -8.58
N SER A 274 -24.69 5.25 -8.48
CA SER A 274 -25.11 6.29 -7.54
C SER A 274 -24.80 5.95 -6.08
N ARG A 275 -24.97 4.67 -5.70
CA ARG A 275 -24.63 4.20 -4.34
C ARG A 275 -23.14 4.20 -4.07
N PHE A 276 -22.31 3.81 -5.04
CA PHE A 276 -20.86 3.83 -4.91
C PHE A 276 -20.32 5.25 -4.80
N GLU A 277 -21.00 6.22 -5.43
CA GLU A 277 -20.62 7.64 -5.41
C GLU A 277 -21.18 8.39 -4.17
N TRP A 278 -22.05 7.79 -3.39
CA TRP A 278 -22.70 8.45 -2.24
C TRP A 278 -21.72 8.76 -1.10
N GLY A 279 -20.78 7.86 -0.82
CA GLY A 279 -19.79 8.01 0.26
C GLY A 279 -18.51 8.72 -0.19
N MET A 280 -17.38 8.18 0.20
CA MET A 280 -16.05 8.69 -0.16
C MET A 280 -15.43 7.86 -1.28
N ILE A 281 -15.00 8.55 -2.34
CA ILE A 281 -14.19 7.95 -3.41
C ILE A 281 -12.75 8.43 -3.24
N ALA A 282 -11.83 7.49 -3.05
CA ALA A 282 -10.42 7.78 -2.88
C ALA A 282 -9.58 7.04 -3.93
N ASP A 283 -8.66 7.75 -4.58
CA ASP A 283 -7.76 7.18 -5.56
C ASP A 283 -6.42 6.77 -4.98
N ILE A 284 -5.83 5.79 -5.62
CA ILE A 284 -4.43 5.42 -5.45
C ILE A 284 -3.77 5.49 -6.81
N SER A 285 -2.87 6.45 -6.96
CA SER A 285 -2.09 6.64 -8.19
C SER A 285 -0.73 5.96 -8.11
N VAL A 286 -0.03 5.92 -9.25
CA VAL A 286 1.31 5.33 -9.34
C VAL A 286 2.27 6.05 -8.40
N PRO A 287 3.02 5.34 -7.53
CA PRO A 287 3.90 5.96 -6.56
C PRO A 287 5.08 6.65 -7.23
N ASN A 288 5.47 7.82 -6.71
CA ASN A 288 6.67 8.51 -7.15
C ASN A 288 7.94 7.73 -6.77
N MET A 289 9.11 8.17 -7.25
CA MET A 289 10.39 7.50 -7.00
C MET A 289 10.70 7.36 -5.51
N GLU A 290 10.42 8.39 -4.72
CA GLU A 290 10.66 8.41 -3.28
C GLU A 290 9.83 7.33 -2.56
N THR A 291 8.54 7.26 -2.88
CA THR A 291 7.62 6.25 -2.34
C THR A 291 8.03 4.84 -2.79
N ARG A 292 8.44 4.66 -4.06
CA ARG A 292 8.93 3.35 -4.55
C ARG A 292 10.17 2.88 -3.81
N SER A 293 11.14 3.78 -3.58
CA SER A 293 12.36 3.47 -2.81
C SER A 293 12.02 3.08 -1.37
N ALA A 294 11.09 3.78 -0.72
CA ALA A 294 10.63 3.46 0.63
C ALA A 294 9.93 2.08 0.68
N ILE A 295 9.10 1.76 -0.33
CA ILE A 295 8.45 0.45 -0.44
C ILE A 295 9.48 -0.67 -0.57
N LEU A 296 10.44 -0.52 -1.48
CA LEU A 296 11.51 -1.51 -1.68
C LEU A 296 12.26 -1.78 -0.39
N GLN A 297 12.59 -0.73 0.35
CA GLN A 297 13.31 -0.86 1.59
C GLN A 297 12.51 -1.54 2.69
N ALA A 298 11.24 -1.16 2.87
CA ALA A 298 10.36 -1.84 3.80
C ALA A 298 10.24 -3.33 3.47
N LYS A 299 10.19 -3.67 2.17
CA LYS A 299 10.15 -5.06 1.71
C LYS A 299 11.48 -5.80 1.92
N CYS A 300 12.61 -5.13 1.75
CA CYS A 300 13.93 -5.70 2.09
C CYS A 300 14.00 -6.04 3.58
N GLN A 301 13.57 -5.13 4.45
CA GLN A 301 13.53 -5.37 5.90
C GLN A 301 12.59 -6.52 6.29
N GLU A 302 11.39 -6.57 5.68
CA GLU A 302 10.43 -7.66 5.90
C GLU A 302 11.03 -9.03 5.58
N LYS A 303 11.89 -9.08 4.54
CA LYS A 303 12.55 -10.30 4.05
C LYS A 303 13.91 -10.60 4.71
N GLY A 304 14.40 -9.71 5.57
CA GLY A 304 15.73 -9.83 6.18
C GLY A 304 16.87 -9.73 5.17
N PHE A 305 16.66 -9.02 4.05
CA PHE A 305 17.64 -8.83 2.98
C PHE A 305 18.11 -7.38 2.96
N SER A 306 19.43 -7.16 2.78
CA SER A 306 20.01 -5.81 2.75
C SER A 306 20.47 -5.47 1.34
N LEU A 307 19.99 -4.35 0.82
CA LEU A 307 20.45 -3.73 -0.42
C LEU A 307 21.03 -2.35 -0.11
N SER A 308 22.07 -1.96 -0.84
CA SER A 308 22.59 -0.59 -0.77
C SER A 308 21.56 0.41 -1.34
N GLU A 309 21.64 1.65 -0.89
CA GLU A 309 20.76 2.74 -1.37
C GLU A 309 20.82 2.90 -2.89
N ASN A 310 22.04 2.78 -3.47
CA ASN A 310 22.24 2.85 -4.92
C ASN A 310 21.45 1.76 -5.67
N LEU A 311 21.47 0.52 -5.18
CA LEU A 311 20.74 -0.59 -5.81
C LEU A 311 19.21 -0.41 -5.68
N ILE A 312 18.75 0.07 -4.54
CA ILE A 312 17.33 0.41 -4.35
C ILE A 312 16.88 1.48 -5.34
N ASN A 313 17.68 2.53 -5.53
CA ASN A 313 17.38 3.59 -6.49
C ASN A 313 17.37 3.09 -7.93
N ILE A 314 18.31 2.22 -8.31
CA ILE A 314 18.34 1.59 -9.64
C ILE A 314 17.06 0.81 -9.90
N ILE A 315 16.59 0.00 -8.93
CA ILE A 315 15.36 -0.76 -9.05
C ILE A 315 14.15 0.20 -9.13
N ALA A 316 14.10 1.21 -8.27
CA ALA A 316 12.99 2.18 -8.24
C ALA A 316 12.87 3.00 -9.53
N VAL A 317 14.00 3.36 -10.17
CA VAL A 317 14.00 4.06 -11.47
C VAL A 317 13.60 3.12 -12.62
N SER A 318 14.02 1.87 -12.57
CA SER A 318 13.77 0.90 -13.65
C SER A 318 12.33 0.40 -13.72
N ILE A 319 11.61 0.44 -12.60
CA ILE A 319 10.22 -0.07 -12.51
C ILE A 319 9.30 1.05 -12.01
N GLU A 320 8.58 1.65 -12.94
CA GLU A 320 7.69 2.78 -12.68
C GLU A 320 6.21 2.40 -12.64
N SER A 321 5.86 1.21 -13.09
CA SER A 321 4.48 0.80 -13.40
C SER A 321 3.60 0.63 -12.16
N ASN A 322 3.99 -0.25 -11.24
CA ASN A 322 3.19 -0.57 -10.05
C ASN A 322 4.01 -1.29 -8.97
N VAL A 323 3.46 -1.33 -7.75
CA VAL A 323 4.12 -1.93 -6.58
C VAL A 323 4.27 -3.45 -6.70
N ARG A 324 3.35 -4.12 -7.39
CA ARG A 324 3.41 -5.59 -7.59
C ARG A 324 4.61 -5.98 -8.47
N GLU A 325 4.87 -5.23 -9.54
CA GLU A 325 6.05 -5.45 -10.37
C GLU A 325 7.34 -5.09 -9.64
N LEU A 326 7.32 -4.02 -8.86
CA LEU A 326 8.43 -3.61 -8.02
C LEU A 326 8.82 -4.71 -7.02
N GLU A 327 7.83 -5.30 -6.35
CA GLU A 327 8.02 -6.41 -5.41
C GLU A 327 8.43 -7.70 -6.13
N GLY A 328 7.91 -7.95 -7.32
CA GLY A 328 8.28 -9.08 -8.17
C GLY A 328 9.75 -9.04 -8.59
N ALA A 329 10.24 -7.88 -9.01
CA ALA A 329 11.64 -7.69 -9.36
C ALA A 329 12.57 -7.85 -8.14
N LEU A 330 12.20 -7.26 -7.00
CA LEU A 330 12.94 -7.45 -5.75
C LEU A 330 13.02 -8.94 -5.37
N ASN A 331 11.92 -9.68 -5.46
CA ASN A 331 11.90 -11.11 -5.17
C ASN A 331 12.83 -11.90 -6.09
N LYS A 332 12.84 -11.56 -7.38
CA LYS A 332 13.74 -12.21 -8.36
C LYS A 332 15.20 -11.94 -8.06
N ILE A 333 15.53 -10.68 -7.69
CA ILE A 333 16.89 -10.31 -7.29
C ILE A 333 17.32 -11.11 -6.06
N ILE A 334 16.51 -11.14 -5.02
CA ILE A 334 16.78 -11.87 -3.78
C ILE A 334 16.98 -13.36 -4.08
N ALA A 335 16.08 -13.99 -4.85
CA ALA A 335 16.15 -15.40 -5.18
C ALA A 335 17.43 -15.77 -5.95
N ILE A 336 17.82 -14.98 -6.95
CA ILE A 336 19.04 -15.25 -7.75
C ILE A 336 20.30 -15.14 -6.89
N HIS A 337 20.40 -14.11 -6.05
CA HIS A 337 21.57 -13.91 -5.19
C HIS A 337 21.67 -14.93 -4.08
N GLN A 338 20.55 -15.36 -3.50
CA GLN A 338 20.53 -16.45 -2.52
C GLN A 338 20.91 -17.80 -3.14
N LEU A 339 20.42 -18.09 -4.35
CA LEU A 339 20.75 -19.33 -5.05
C LEU A 339 22.24 -19.40 -5.48
N LYS A 340 22.78 -18.29 -5.96
CA LYS A 340 24.18 -18.23 -6.44
C LYS A 340 25.17 -17.98 -5.29
N ASN A 341 24.70 -17.64 -4.10
CA ASN A 341 25.51 -17.22 -2.95
C ASN A 341 26.55 -16.14 -3.31
N THR A 342 26.15 -15.20 -4.20
CA THR A 342 26.99 -14.12 -4.70
C THR A 342 26.54 -12.76 -4.12
N PRO A 343 27.47 -11.82 -3.88
CA PRO A 343 27.10 -10.48 -3.46
C PRO A 343 26.27 -9.77 -4.54
N THR A 344 25.37 -8.91 -4.12
CA THR A 344 24.51 -8.13 -5.01
C THR A 344 25.32 -6.97 -5.59
N THR A 345 25.69 -7.04 -6.86
CA THR A 345 26.39 -5.97 -7.58
C THR A 345 25.44 -5.19 -8.48
N GLU A 346 25.86 -3.98 -8.88
CA GLU A 346 25.05 -3.13 -9.75
C GLU A 346 24.81 -3.80 -11.12
N GLU A 347 25.85 -4.40 -11.70
CA GLU A 347 25.80 -5.10 -12.99
C GLU A 347 24.78 -6.24 -12.94
N SER A 348 24.84 -7.08 -11.89
CA SER A 348 23.93 -8.21 -11.73
C SER A 348 22.47 -7.77 -11.58
N VAL A 349 22.22 -6.67 -10.85
CA VAL A 349 20.87 -6.11 -10.70
C VAL A 349 20.37 -5.55 -12.02
N ARG A 350 21.18 -4.79 -12.77
CA ARG A 350 20.81 -4.26 -14.09
C ARG A 350 20.49 -5.37 -15.09
N GLU A 351 21.28 -6.44 -15.14
CA GLU A 351 21.02 -7.59 -16.00
C GLU A 351 19.67 -8.25 -15.69
N ILE A 352 19.36 -8.45 -14.41
CA ILE A 352 18.08 -9.01 -13.97
C ILE A 352 16.91 -8.09 -14.37
N LEU A 353 17.06 -6.77 -14.22
CA LEU A 353 16.05 -5.78 -14.54
C LEU A 353 15.78 -5.67 -16.05
N VAL A 354 16.82 -5.75 -16.88
CA VAL A 354 16.65 -5.80 -18.35
C VAL A 354 15.80 -7.00 -18.75
N GLY A 355 16.10 -8.18 -18.21
CA GLY A 355 15.31 -9.39 -18.46
C GLY A 355 13.87 -9.29 -17.91
N PHE A 356 13.67 -8.56 -16.80
CA PHE A 356 12.35 -8.32 -16.23
C PHE A 356 11.55 -7.33 -17.10
N ALA A 357 12.14 -6.22 -17.50
CA ALA A 357 11.53 -5.21 -18.35
C ALA A 357 11.12 -5.77 -19.72
N ALA A 358 11.94 -6.64 -20.32
CA ALA A 358 11.62 -7.29 -21.59
C ALA A 358 10.39 -8.19 -21.51
N GLN A 359 10.15 -8.84 -20.38
CA GLN A 359 8.96 -9.68 -20.15
C GLN A 359 7.67 -8.87 -19.90
N HIS A 360 7.79 -7.64 -19.38
CA HIS A 360 6.67 -6.78 -18.98
C HIS A 360 6.51 -5.55 -19.89
N ALA A 361 7.40 -5.38 -20.88
CA ALA A 361 7.30 -4.29 -21.84
C ALA A 361 6.00 -4.42 -22.66
N LYS A 362 5.03 -3.56 -22.39
CA LYS A 362 3.97 -3.31 -23.34
C LYS A 362 4.63 -2.81 -24.61
N PRO A 363 4.39 -3.41 -25.78
CA PRO A 363 4.96 -2.92 -27.03
C PRO A 363 4.57 -1.45 -27.20
N LYS A 364 5.58 -0.56 -27.18
CA LYS A 364 5.33 0.87 -27.44
C LYS A 364 4.69 0.97 -28.81
N ALA A 365 3.46 1.45 -28.84
CA ALA A 365 2.76 1.72 -30.08
C ALA A 365 3.48 2.88 -30.78
N THR A 366 4.22 2.58 -31.83
CA THR A 366 4.75 3.61 -32.72
C THR A 366 3.64 4.03 -33.70
N PRO A 367 3.65 5.27 -34.21
CA PRO A 367 2.68 5.70 -35.19
C PRO A 367 2.56 4.72 -36.39
N SER A 368 3.66 4.15 -36.81
CA SER A 368 3.68 3.13 -37.88
C SER A 368 2.92 1.86 -37.49
N LYS A 369 3.12 1.34 -36.25
CA LYS A 369 2.40 0.14 -35.79
C LYS A 369 0.90 0.40 -35.59
N ILE A 370 0.52 1.62 -35.20
CA ILE A 370 -0.89 2.00 -35.09
C ILE A 370 -1.52 2.02 -36.50
N LEU A 371 -0.83 2.61 -37.50
CA LEU A 371 -1.26 2.61 -38.88
C LEU A 371 -1.35 1.19 -39.44
N ASP A 372 -0.37 0.32 -39.17
CA ASP A 372 -0.40 -1.09 -39.59
C ASP A 372 -1.61 -1.83 -39.00
N ALA A 373 -1.88 -1.63 -37.70
CA ALA A 373 -3.03 -2.25 -37.05
C ALA A 373 -4.35 -1.73 -37.57
N ALA A 374 -4.48 -0.41 -37.80
CA ALA A 374 -5.66 0.20 -38.38
C ALA A 374 -5.88 -0.27 -39.82
N ALA A 375 -4.84 -0.27 -40.67
CA ALA A 375 -4.91 -0.76 -42.05
C ALA A 375 -5.40 -2.22 -42.09
N LYS A 376 -4.86 -3.07 -41.20
CA LYS A 376 -5.27 -4.48 -41.10
C LYS A 376 -6.71 -4.66 -40.59
N TYR A 377 -7.12 -3.87 -39.61
CA TYR A 377 -8.45 -3.97 -38.99
C TYR A 377 -9.56 -3.53 -39.94
N PHE A 378 -9.31 -2.44 -40.68
CA PHE A 378 -10.29 -1.88 -41.63
C PHE A 378 -10.11 -2.40 -43.06
N GLU A 379 -9.16 -3.33 -43.28
CA GLU A 379 -8.84 -3.87 -44.63
C GLU A 379 -8.51 -2.79 -45.66
N LEU A 380 -7.77 -1.74 -45.20
CA LEU A 380 -7.36 -0.61 -46.05
C LEU A 380 -5.83 -0.62 -46.23
N SER A 381 -5.35 0.03 -47.30
CA SER A 381 -3.91 0.26 -47.45
C SER A 381 -3.44 1.41 -46.55
N LYS A 382 -2.13 1.45 -46.20
CA LYS A 382 -1.57 2.59 -45.48
C LYS A 382 -1.69 3.90 -46.26
N GLU A 383 -1.59 3.81 -47.58
CA GLU A 383 -1.70 4.95 -48.47
C GLU A 383 -3.12 5.53 -48.45
N ASP A 384 -4.14 4.67 -48.36
CA ASP A 384 -5.53 5.10 -48.21
C ASP A 384 -5.75 5.82 -46.87
N LEU A 385 -5.21 5.29 -45.78
CA LEU A 385 -5.34 5.90 -44.44
C LEU A 385 -4.62 7.26 -44.34
N LEU A 386 -3.53 7.45 -45.04
CA LEU A 386 -2.75 8.69 -45.06
C LEU A 386 -3.16 9.62 -46.20
N GLY A 387 -3.97 9.13 -47.13
CA GLY A 387 -4.44 9.86 -48.29
C GLY A 387 -5.49 10.93 -47.97
N LYS A 388 -5.75 11.81 -48.94
CA LYS A 388 -6.80 12.84 -48.84
C LYS A 388 -8.15 12.38 -49.36
N SER A 389 -8.33 11.08 -49.58
CA SER A 389 -9.60 10.54 -50.12
C SER A 389 -10.74 10.76 -49.11
N ARG A 390 -11.90 11.18 -49.62
CA ARG A 390 -13.13 11.39 -48.86
C ARG A 390 -14.18 10.31 -49.14
N GLU A 391 -13.79 9.18 -49.72
CA GLU A 391 -14.70 8.05 -49.90
C GLU A 391 -15.21 7.55 -48.56
N LYS A 392 -16.50 7.22 -48.48
CA LYS A 392 -17.17 6.81 -47.25
C LYS A 392 -16.45 5.63 -46.54
N LYS A 393 -15.90 4.70 -47.33
CA LYS A 393 -15.15 3.53 -46.84
C LYS A 393 -13.84 3.91 -46.14
N ILE A 394 -13.27 5.08 -46.43
CA ILE A 394 -12.01 5.57 -45.91
C ILE A 394 -12.24 6.63 -44.81
N SER A 395 -13.25 7.47 -44.96
CA SER A 395 -13.59 8.55 -44.02
C SER A 395 -14.29 8.04 -42.77
N TYR A 396 -15.00 6.92 -42.85
CA TYR A 396 -15.70 6.23 -41.76
C TYR A 396 -15.48 4.72 -41.92
N PRO A 397 -14.28 4.25 -41.61
CA PRO A 397 -13.97 2.84 -41.70
C PRO A 397 -14.67 2.01 -40.59
#